data_2abf69ecbf4e6e5a70b006059b1ec6fa
#
_entry.id   2abf69ecbf4e6e5a70b006059b1ec6fa
#
_cell.length_a   1.000
_cell.length_b   1.000
_cell.length_c   1.000
_cell.angle_alpha   90.00
_cell.angle_beta   90.00
_cell.angle_gamma   90.00
#
_symmetry.space_group_name_H-M   'P 1'
#
loop_
_entity.id
_entity.type
_entity.pdbx_description
1 polymer ?
#
loop_
_entity_poly.entity_id
_entity_poly.type
_entity_poly.pdbx_seq_one_letter_code
_entity_poly.pdbx_strand_id
1 'polypeptide(L)'
;MSPDPDQESARRVLTRRRFFLGAAAVAAGGTAAGVGLDRALSSDRASPPAAVVRRAAVAAPVPEVPLGRQPAGLPTRQHAWGTSLARDADGNPIAPRFDRLLFFTVNGRPTPAYAQRLEAALRTLERRYRWGPSGLLFTAGWGPGYFQRVLGVASPIPTAKGLSDFELPAIDDYDLCLHFACDEEARLATVEAALVHGEPLPGADGPLAISSVLRWQETRTGFVGAGLPAAHQNVGGIPPGRPVAQDAPLFMGFKSNLKRNQATEDDVTVPDGPFAGGTTMQVSYMRLRLDSWYGQLTEAQRVAQMYAPQVTPKQVSHFTTDAESDPNLLGEAINRYGVIGHSQTSARARRHGQPLIIRRDFNTVDGGQAGLHFVSVQRTIEDFITTRNAMNATSAQLQNPAITDTVNNGINAFIFVLKRANYILPPRPIRSFPLLPRGAGGTT
;
A
#
# COMPACT_ATOMS: atom_id res chain seq x y z
N MET A 1 26.16 12.63 -52.44
CA MET A 1 26.61 12.99 -51.09
C MET A 1 25.45 12.76 -50.16
N SER A 2 25.43 11.60 -49.51
CA SER A 2 24.42 11.26 -48.50
C SER A 2 24.83 11.85 -47.16
N PRO A 3 23.93 12.39 -46.36
CA PRO A 3 24.28 12.99 -45.06
C PRO A 3 24.56 11.90 -44.01
N ASP A 4 25.50 12.27 -43.15
CA ASP A 4 26.08 11.51 -42.05
C ASP A 4 25.01 11.09 -41.02
N PRO A 5 24.90 9.83 -40.63
CA PRO A 5 23.91 9.33 -39.67
C PRO A 5 24.07 9.84 -38.23
N ASP A 6 25.20 10.43 -37.87
CA ASP A 6 25.46 10.94 -36.51
C ASP A 6 24.80 12.28 -36.19
N GLN A 7 24.39 13.07 -37.21
CA GLN A 7 23.66 14.34 -36.99
C GLN A 7 22.17 14.16 -36.73
N GLU A 8 21.56 13.04 -37.10
CA GLU A 8 20.14 12.79 -36.87
C GLU A 8 19.83 12.25 -35.45
N SER A 9 20.81 11.60 -34.84
CA SER A 9 20.76 11.14 -33.46
C SER A 9 20.77 12.28 -32.44
N ALA A 10 21.56 13.31 -32.66
CA ALA A 10 21.68 14.48 -31.78
C ALA A 10 20.41 15.36 -31.76
N ARG A 11 19.65 15.40 -32.87
CA ARG A 11 18.39 16.18 -32.95
C ARG A 11 17.22 15.54 -32.22
N ARG A 12 17.20 14.23 -32.04
CA ARG A 12 16.14 13.52 -31.32
C ARG A 12 16.25 13.63 -29.80
N VAL A 13 17.43 13.89 -29.26
CA VAL A 13 17.66 14.05 -27.81
C VAL A 13 17.23 15.43 -27.31
N LEU A 14 17.29 16.46 -28.14
CA LEU A 14 16.93 17.86 -27.76
C LEU A 14 15.42 18.12 -27.75
N THR A 15 14.61 17.31 -28.44
CA THR A 15 13.15 17.52 -28.53
C THR A 15 12.39 16.95 -27.32
N ARG A 16 12.99 16.06 -26.52
CA ARG A 16 12.35 15.47 -25.34
C ARG A 16 12.46 16.31 -24.06
N ARG A 17 13.33 17.33 -24.02
CA ARG A 17 13.49 18.21 -22.85
C ARG A 17 12.49 19.38 -22.77
N ARG A 18 11.65 19.60 -23.79
CA ARG A 18 10.69 20.72 -23.83
C ARG A 18 9.24 20.34 -23.54
N PHE A 19 8.94 19.11 -23.18
CA PHE A 19 7.54 18.65 -22.96
C PHE A 19 7.08 18.67 -21.50
N PHE A 20 7.94 19.11 -20.55
CA PHE A 20 7.59 19.11 -19.11
C PHE A 20 7.42 20.48 -18.46
N LEU A 21 7.32 21.58 -19.29
CA LEU A 21 7.12 22.94 -18.77
C LEU A 21 5.93 23.65 -19.43
N GLY A 22 4.76 23.06 -19.42
CA GLY A 22 3.58 23.65 -20.02
C GLY A 22 2.24 23.20 -19.45
N ALA A 23 2.02 23.39 -18.13
CA ALA A 23 0.67 23.28 -17.58
C ALA A 23 0.57 24.04 -16.24
N ALA A 24 0.72 25.36 -16.28
CA ALA A 24 0.25 26.26 -15.22
C ALA A 24 0.19 27.68 -15.76
N ALA A 25 -0.89 28.06 -16.40
CA ALA A 25 -1.39 29.44 -16.49
C ALA A 25 -2.57 29.52 -17.48
N VAL A 26 -3.79 29.42 -17.02
CA VAL A 26 -4.96 30.18 -17.55
C VAL A 26 -6.01 30.22 -16.42
N ALA A 27 -6.14 31.36 -15.78
CA ALA A 27 -7.39 31.98 -15.38
C ALA A 27 -7.12 33.25 -14.55
N ALA A 28 -7.03 34.38 -15.23
CA ALA A 28 -7.43 35.70 -14.70
C ALA A 28 -7.48 36.66 -15.84
N GLY A 29 -8.66 36.96 -16.31
CA GLY A 29 -8.95 38.01 -17.29
C GLY A 29 -10.25 38.72 -16.96
N GLY A 30 -10.18 40.02 -16.80
CA GLY A 30 -11.31 40.93 -16.80
C GLY A 30 -11.38 41.80 -15.54
N THR A 31 -11.35 43.07 -15.50
CA THR A 31 -11.41 44.23 -16.35
C THR A 31 -11.16 45.45 -15.46
N ALA A 32 -10.51 46.45 -16.04
CA ALA A 32 -10.11 47.73 -15.44
C ALA A 32 -11.27 48.72 -15.31
N ALA A 33 -11.13 49.64 -14.35
CA ALA A 33 -11.37 51.07 -14.32
C ALA A 33 -11.32 51.52 -12.86
N GLY A 34 -10.56 52.44 -12.38
CA GLY A 34 -10.11 53.69 -12.78
C GLY A 34 -10.25 54.66 -11.59
N VAL A 35 -9.14 55.43 -11.33
CA VAL A 35 -9.13 56.72 -10.67
C VAL A 35 -9.19 56.84 -9.13
N GLY A 36 -8.14 57.50 -8.59
CA GLY A 36 -8.23 58.34 -7.38
C GLY A 36 -7.09 58.25 -6.39
N LEU A 37 -6.09 59.14 -6.54
CA LEU A 37 -5.13 59.54 -5.49
C LEU A 37 -5.87 60.13 -4.28
N ASP A 38 -5.51 59.89 -3.05
CA ASP A 38 -4.72 60.78 -2.19
C ASP A 38 -4.73 60.34 -0.71
N ARG A 39 -3.52 60.41 -0.14
CA ARG A 39 -3.14 60.73 1.25
C ARG A 39 -4.10 60.47 2.41
N ALA A 40 -3.62 59.72 3.35
CA ALA A 40 -3.25 60.30 4.68
C ALA A 40 -2.70 59.20 5.62
N LEU A 41 -1.52 59.45 6.13
CA LEU A 41 -0.93 58.80 7.28
C LEU A 41 -1.81 59.03 8.53
N SER A 42 -2.30 57.98 9.16
CA SER A 42 -2.58 58.02 10.60
C SER A 42 -2.46 56.59 11.14
N SER A 43 -1.58 56.47 12.05
CA SER A 43 -1.31 55.32 12.90
C SER A 43 -2.50 55.02 13.81
N ASP A 44 -3.19 53.90 13.60
CA ASP A 44 -3.96 53.28 14.60
C ASP A 44 -3.63 51.79 14.65
N ARG A 45 -2.92 51.42 15.72
CA ARG A 45 -2.68 50.03 16.09
C ARG A 45 -4.02 49.44 16.55
N ALA A 46 -4.76 48.84 15.62
CA ALA A 46 -5.83 47.95 15.98
C ALA A 46 -5.24 46.62 16.48
N SER A 47 -5.49 46.29 17.73
CA SER A 47 -5.19 44.98 18.32
C SER A 47 -5.88 43.92 17.48
N PRO A 48 -5.21 42.76 17.18
CA PRO A 48 -5.87 41.68 16.48
C PRO A 48 -7.08 41.17 17.30
N PRO A 49 -8.19 40.83 16.64
CA PRO A 49 -9.35 40.29 17.35
C PRO A 49 -8.94 39.02 18.05
N ALA A 50 -9.31 38.91 19.32
CA ALA A 50 -9.10 37.74 20.13
C ALA A 50 -9.61 36.51 19.38
N ALA A 51 -8.74 35.54 19.12
CA ALA A 51 -9.11 34.26 18.55
C ALA A 51 -10.20 33.64 19.41
N VAL A 52 -11.43 33.57 18.86
CA VAL A 52 -12.51 32.81 19.45
C VAL A 52 -12.07 31.36 19.47
N VAL A 53 -11.57 30.90 20.59
CA VAL A 53 -11.34 29.48 20.84
C VAL A 53 -12.72 28.83 20.77
N ARG A 54 -13.08 28.29 19.60
CA ARG A 54 -14.23 27.40 19.49
C ARG A 54 -13.96 26.23 20.43
N ARG A 55 -14.59 26.24 21.60
CA ARG A 55 -14.68 25.05 22.44
C ARG A 55 -15.14 23.90 21.54
N ALA A 56 -14.27 22.91 21.36
CA ALA A 56 -14.65 21.68 20.68
C ALA A 56 -15.95 21.19 21.35
N ALA A 57 -16.99 20.99 20.54
CA ALA A 57 -18.23 20.43 21.03
C ALA A 57 -17.90 19.13 21.77
N VAL A 58 -18.34 19.01 23.01
CA VAL A 58 -18.21 17.78 23.78
C VAL A 58 -18.93 16.70 22.98
N ALA A 59 -18.18 15.74 22.43
CA ALA A 59 -18.78 14.64 21.69
C ALA A 59 -19.80 13.93 22.59
N ALA A 60 -20.94 13.56 22.03
CA ALA A 60 -21.95 12.80 22.76
C ALA A 60 -21.30 11.53 23.36
N PRO A 61 -21.66 11.14 24.59
CA PRO A 61 -21.07 9.97 25.21
C PRO A 61 -21.32 8.74 24.34
N VAL A 62 -20.25 7.99 24.04
CA VAL A 62 -20.34 6.73 23.29
C VAL A 62 -20.93 5.69 24.23
N PRO A 63 -22.06 5.06 23.88
CA PRO A 63 -22.66 4.03 24.72
C PRO A 63 -21.70 2.84 24.91
N GLU A 64 -21.60 2.32 26.11
CA GLU A 64 -20.91 1.05 26.37
C GLU A 64 -21.63 -0.09 25.66
N VAL A 65 -20.84 -0.99 25.10
CA VAL A 65 -21.34 -2.18 24.41
C VAL A 65 -20.62 -3.43 24.91
N PRO A 66 -21.30 -4.57 25.08
CA PRO A 66 -20.65 -5.81 25.47
C PRO A 66 -19.58 -6.23 24.46
N LEU A 67 -18.40 -6.59 24.92
CA LEU A 67 -17.31 -7.05 24.04
C LEU A 67 -17.65 -8.39 23.34
N GLY A 68 -18.51 -9.17 23.91
CA GLY A 68 -18.75 -10.52 23.45
C GLY A 68 -17.53 -11.43 23.66
N ARG A 69 -17.74 -12.75 23.54
CA ARG A 69 -16.67 -13.75 23.66
C ARG A 69 -15.73 -13.67 22.46
N GLN A 70 -14.43 -13.74 22.69
CA GLN A 70 -13.46 -13.96 21.63
C GLN A 70 -13.44 -15.44 21.27
N PRO A 71 -13.53 -15.83 19.98
CA PRO A 71 -13.37 -17.22 19.57
C PRO A 71 -12.01 -17.78 19.99
N ALA A 72 -12.02 -19.05 20.41
CA ALA A 72 -10.77 -19.74 20.71
C ALA A 72 -9.96 -20.04 19.44
N GLY A 73 -8.64 -20.19 19.57
CA GLY A 73 -7.76 -20.61 18.47
C GLY A 73 -7.38 -19.50 17.50
N LEU A 74 -7.80 -18.27 17.72
CA LEU A 74 -7.33 -17.14 16.90
C LEU A 74 -5.88 -16.78 17.26
N PRO A 75 -5.03 -16.49 16.26
CA PRO A 75 -3.65 -16.10 16.54
C PRO A 75 -3.60 -14.75 17.27
N THR A 76 -2.73 -14.64 18.26
CA THR A 76 -2.50 -13.37 18.97
C THR A 76 -1.94 -12.30 18.01
N ARG A 77 -1.11 -12.70 17.05
CA ARG A 77 -0.55 -11.86 16.01
C ARG A 77 -1.58 -11.63 14.90
N GLN A 78 -2.04 -10.40 14.70
CA GLN A 78 -3.00 -10.06 13.64
C GLN A 78 -2.49 -10.42 12.24
N HIS A 79 -1.18 -10.37 12.04
CA HIS A 79 -0.51 -10.66 10.77
C HIS A 79 -0.29 -12.17 10.50
N ALA A 80 -0.57 -13.03 11.45
CA ALA A 80 -0.38 -14.48 11.30
C ALA A 80 -1.52 -15.10 10.49
N TRP A 81 -1.41 -15.01 9.16
CA TRP A 81 -2.36 -15.58 8.19
C TRP A 81 -1.87 -16.92 7.60
N GLY A 82 -0.54 -17.16 7.64
CA GLY A 82 0.12 -18.23 6.90
C GLY A 82 -0.40 -19.64 7.17
N THR A 83 -0.85 -19.91 8.40
CA THR A 83 -1.45 -21.22 8.78
C THR A 83 -2.86 -21.42 8.21
N SER A 84 -3.55 -20.34 7.82
CA SER A 84 -4.89 -20.38 7.25
C SER A 84 -4.89 -20.38 5.72
N LEU A 85 -3.74 -20.08 5.08
CA LEU A 85 -3.61 -20.02 3.63
C LEU A 85 -3.35 -21.41 3.04
N ALA A 86 -4.05 -21.73 1.95
CA ALA A 86 -3.69 -22.86 1.10
C ALA A 86 -2.30 -22.61 0.45
N ARG A 87 -1.71 -23.68 -0.07
CA ARG A 87 -0.43 -23.64 -0.76
C ARG A 87 -0.57 -24.26 -2.15
N ASP A 88 0.19 -23.70 -3.11
CA ASP A 88 0.30 -24.31 -4.43
C ASP A 88 1.26 -25.52 -4.42
N ALA A 89 1.47 -26.13 -5.60
CA ALA A 89 2.32 -27.31 -5.74
C ALA A 89 3.79 -27.04 -5.33
N ASP A 90 4.25 -25.78 -5.41
CA ASP A 90 5.61 -25.37 -5.05
C ASP A 90 5.70 -24.92 -3.58
N GLY A 91 4.61 -25.02 -2.82
CA GLY A 91 4.52 -24.64 -1.42
C GLY A 91 4.40 -23.14 -1.17
N ASN A 92 4.15 -22.31 -2.21
CA ASN A 92 3.88 -20.90 -2.06
C ASN A 92 2.50 -20.66 -1.46
N PRO A 93 2.32 -19.66 -0.57
CA PRO A 93 1.00 -19.34 -0.05
C PRO A 93 0.09 -18.78 -1.16
N ILE A 94 -1.15 -19.24 -1.19
CA ILE A 94 -2.19 -18.71 -2.06
C ILE A 94 -2.89 -17.60 -1.30
N ALA A 95 -2.80 -16.37 -1.82
CA ALA A 95 -3.47 -15.22 -1.23
C ALA A 95 -5.01 -15.34 -1.32
N PRO A 96 -5.77 -14.72 -0.41
CA PRO A 96 -7.21 -14.49 -0.60
C PRO A 96 -7.46 -13.75 -1.92
N ARG A 97 -8.60 -14.02 -2.55
CA ARG A 97 -8.89 -13.50 -3.90
C ARG A 97 -9.23 -12.02 -3.93
N PHE A 98 -9.83 -11.48 -2.87
CA PHE A 98 -10.29 -10.10 -2.79
C PHE A 98 -9.79 -9.46 -1.51
N ASP A 99 -9.40 -8.20 -1.63
CA ASP A 99 -8.89 -7.36 -0.56
C ASP A 99 -9.65 -6.03 -0.51
N ARG A 100 -9.77 -5.48 0.70
CA ARG A 100 -10.39 -4.18 0.94
C ARG A 100 -9.68 -3.47 2.08
N LEU A 101 -9.24 -2.22 1.82
CA LEU A 101 -8.67 -1.34 2.82
C LEU A 101 -9.69 -0.26 3.16
N LEU A 102 -10.09 -0.18 4.41
CA LEU A 102 -10.96 0.88 4.92
C LEU A 102 -10.14 1.85 5.76
N PHE A 103 -10.20 3.13 5.43
CA PHE A 103 -9.44 4.17 6.11
C PHE A 103 -10.34 5.08 6.94
N PHE A 104 -9.88 5.40 8.15
CA PHE A 104 -10.66 6.16 9.11
C PHE A 104 -9.83 7.24 9.82
N THR A 105 -10.56 8.29 10.28
CA THR A 105 -10.08 9.22 11.29
C THR A 105 -10.89 9.08 12.57
N VAL A 106 -10.28 9.33 13.72
CA VAL A 106 -10.93 9.21 15.02
C VAL A 106 -11.88 10.40 15.26
N ASN A 107 -13.05 10.13 15.77
CA ASN A 107 -14.04 11.16 16.14
C ASN A 107 -13.68 11.78 17.50
N GLY A 108 -13.15 13.00 17.51
CA GLY A 108 -12.84 13.72 18.74
C GLY A 108 -11.76 13.04 19.60
N ARG A 109 -11.88 13.17 20.93
CA ARG A 109 -10.93 12.60 21.89
C ARG A 109 -11.39 11.20 22.32
N PRO A 110 -10.60 10.14 22.03
CA PRO A 110 -11.02 8.79 22.35
C PRO A 110 -11.02 8.51 23.85
N THR A 111 -11.94 7.65 24.26
CA THR A 111 -12.11 7.15 25.63
C THR A 111 -12.04 5.62 25.64
N PRO A 112 -12.00 4.95 26.81
CA PRO A 112 -12.10 3.49 26.86
C PRO A 112 -13.32 2.91 26.13
N ALA A 113 -14.46 3.62 26.09
CA ALA A 113 -15.65 3.23 25.34
C ALA A 113 -15.41 3.17 23.83
N TYR A 114 -14.50 3.98 23.28
CA TYR A 114 -14.09 3.90 21.86
C TYR A 114 -13.39 2.58 21.55
N ALA A 115 -12.43 2.19 22.41
CA ALA A 115 -11.72 0.92 22.27
C ALA A 115 -12.69 -0.27 22.40
N GLN A 116 -13.61 -0.20 23.35
CA GLN A 116 -14.65 -1.22 23.56
C GLN A 116 -15.56 -1.33 22.32
N ARG A 117 -15.99 -0.22 21.74
CA ARG A 117 -16.86 -0.20 20.55
C ARG A 117 -16.19 -0.84 19.35
N LEU A 118 -14.96 -0.47 19.03
CA LEU A 118 -14.22 -1.06 17.93
C LEU A 118 -13.94 -2.56 18.18
N GLU A 119 -13.48 -2.90 19.39
CA GLU A 119 -13.19 -4.30 19.73
C GLU A 119 -14.44 -5.18 19.67
N ALA A 120 -15.61 -4.68 20.12
CA ALA A 120 -16.87 -5.41 20.02
C ALA A 120 -17.24 -5.72 18.57
N ALA A 121 -17.06 -4.75 17.66
CA ALA A 121 -17.31 -4.93 16.23
C ALA A 121 -16.35 -5.98 15.63
N LEU A 122 -15.04 -5.88 15.92
CA LEU A 122 -14.05 -6.84 15.42
C LEU A 122 -14.31 -8.27 15.95
N ARG A 123 -14.65 -8.43 17.22
CA ARG A 123 -15.01 -9.73 17.79
C ARG A 123 -16.30 -10.30 17.20
N THR A 124 -17.28 -9.45 16.88
CA THR A 124 -18.49 -9.88 16.17
C THR A 124 -18.17 -10.45 14.80
N LEU A 125 -17.25 -9.83 14.04
CA LEU A 125 -16.78 -10.39 12.78
C LEU A 125 -16.05 -11.73 12.97
N GLU A 126 -15.20 -11.84 14.01
CA GLU A 126 -14.48 -13.09 14.33
C GLU A 126 -15.41 -14.23 14.75
N ARG A 127 -16.52 -13.95 15.41
CA ARG A 127 -17.54 -14.96 15.70
C ARG A 127 -18.36 -15.33 14.46
N ARG A 128 -18.64 -14.34 13.60
CA ARG A 128 -19.44 -14.55 12.39
C ARG A 128 -18.72 -15.34 11.32
N TYR A 129 -17.42 -15.13 11.17
CA TYR A 129 -16.63 -15.69 10.08
C TYR A 129 -15.44 -16.49 10.59
N ARG A 130 -15.24 -17.67 10.01
CA ARG A 130 -14.04 -18.47 10.28
C ARG A 130 -12.80 -17.65 9.86
N TRP A 131 -11.73 -17.71 10.64
CA TRP A 131 -10.44 -17.13 10.30
C TRP A 131 -9.80 -17.87 9.13
N GLY A 132 -9.68 -17.22 7.97
CA GLY A 132 -9.14 -17.81 6.75
C GLY A 132 -9.78 -17.23 5.48
N PRO A 133 -9.25 -17.53 4.29
CA PRO A 133 -9.73 -17.00 3.02
C PRO A 133 -11.20 -17.31 2.72
N SER A 134 -11.67 -18.51 3.05
CA SER A 134 -13.08 -18.89 2.89
C SER A 134 -14.03 -18.23 3.88
N GLY A 135 -13.50 -17.64 4.95
CA GLY A 135 -14.21 -16.83 5.94
C GLY A 135 -13.83 -15.36 5.84
N LEU A 136 -13.06 -14.87 6.81
CA LEU A 136 -12.56 -13.48 6.81
C LEU A 136 -11.20 -13.39 7.51
N LEU A 137 -10.23 -12.81 6.84
CA LEU A 137 -8.97 -12.38 7.42
C LEU A 137 -8.97 -10.86 7.53
N PHE A 138 -8.44 -10.32 8.64
CA PHE A 138 -8.29 -8.89 8.75
C PHE A 138 -7.23 -8.45 9.74
N THR A 139 -6.77 -7.19 9.59
CA THR A 139 -5.87 -6.50 10.51
C THR A 139 -6.33 -5.07 10.76
N ALA A 140 -6.04 -4.56 11.96
CA ALA A 140 -6.25 -3.16 12.34
C ALA A 140 -4.90 -2.49 12.55
N GLY A 141 -4.58 -1.51 11.72
CA GLY A 141 -3.32 -0.79 11.73
C GLY A 141 -3.51 0.70 12.05
N TRP A 142 -2.68 1.24 12.96
CA TRP A 142 -2.76 2.61 13.43
C TRP A 142 -1.64 3.46 12.84
N GLY A 143 -2.03 4.58 12.21
CA GLY A 143 -1.11 5.51 11.55
C GLY A 143 -0.42 6.48 12.53
N PRO A 144 0.67 7.16 12.11
CA PRO A 144 1.37 8.15 12.92
C PRO A 144 0.46 9.25 13.48
N GLY A 145 -0.52 9.70 12.68
CA GLY A 145 -1.47 10.74 13.05
C GLY A 145 -2.29 10.42 14.29
N TYR A 146 -2.68 9.16 14.47
CA TYR A 146 -3.37 8.71 15.69
C TYR A 146 -2.55 9.01 16.95
N PHE A 147 -1.27 8.68 16.96
CA PHE A 147 -0.40 8.92 18.13
C PHE A 147 -0.15 10.40 18.34
N GLN A 148 0.21 11.11 17.29
CA GLN A 148 0.64 12.51 17.37
C GLN A 148 -0.53 13.47 17.59
N ARG A 149 -1.56 13.42 16.74
CA ARG A 149 -2.69 14.37 16.77
C ARG A 149 -3.76 13.99 17.77
N VAL A 150 -4.09 12.68 17.85
CA VAL A 150 -5.22 12.23 18.67
C VAL A 150 -4.81 11.99 20.11
N LEU A 151 -3.68 11.30 20.33
CA LEU A 151 -3.18 11.00 21.68
C LEU A 151 -2.21 12.04 22.23
N GLY A 152 -1.55 12.85 21.40
CA GLY A 152 -0.52 13.81 21.82
C GLY A 152 0.79 13.15 22.27
N VAL A 153 1.11 11.96 21.75
CA VAL A 153 2.35 11.22 22.09
C VAL A 153 3.20 10.99 20.83
N ALA A 154 4.47 10.65 21.03
CA ALA A 154 5.35 10.28 19.92
C ALA A 154 4.82 9.03 19.20
N SER A 155 4.86 9.05 17.86
CA SER A 155 4.49 7.89 17.08
C SER A 155 5.56 6.80 17.17
N PRO A 156 5.17 5.52 17.33
CA PRO A 156 6.12 4.39 17.31
C PRO A 156 6.67 4.09 15.91
N ILE A 157 6.13 4.69 14.88
CA ILE A 157 6.53 4.52 13.49
C ILE A 157 6.67 5.88 12.78
N PRO A 158 7.57 5.99 11.79
CA PRO A 158 7.73 7.23 11.03
C PRO A 158 6.54 7.47 10.09
N THR A 159 6.29 8.74 9.77
CA THR A 159 5.43 9.14 8.65
C THR A 159 6.04 8.63 7.35
N ALA A 160 5.19 8.22 6.41
CA ALA A 160 5.64 7.77 5.10
C ALA A 160 6.25 8.95 4.29
N LYS A 161 7.06 8.60 3.28
CA LYS A 161 7.73 9.56 2.39
C LYS A 161 7.99 8.94 1.02
N GLY A 162 8.37 9.73 0.01
CA GLY A 162 8.98 9.24 -1.22
C GLY A 162 10.34 8.58 -0.92
N LEU A 163 10.67 7.52 -1.64
CA LEU A 163 11.88 6.72 -1.42
C LEU A 163 12.78 6.64 -2.67
N SER A 164 12.44 7.39 -3.70
CA SER A 164 13.22 7.54 -4.93
C SER A 164 12.99 8.94 -5.47
N ASP A 165 13.93 9.47 -6.23
CA ASP A 165 13.86 10.83 -6.77
C ASP A 165 12.68 11.01 -7.76
N PHE A 166 12.18 9.91 -8.33
CA PHE A 166 11.03 9.91 -9.21
C PHE A 166 9.69 9.62 -8.50
N GLU A 167 9.67 9.45 -7.17
CA GLU A 167 8.46 9.23 -6.38
C GLU A 167 8.01 10.49 -5.65
N LEU A 168 6.80 10.94 -5.93
CA LEU A 168 6.15 12.06 -5.24
C LEU A 168 4.75 11.64 -4.76
N PRO A 169 4.65 10.64 -3.86
CA PRO A 169 3.36 10.16 -3.38
C PRO A 169 2.67 11.21 -2.50
N ALA A 170 1.35 11.32 -2.62
CA ALA A 170 0.55 11.90 -1.56
C ALA A 170 0.67 11.01 -0.31
N ILE A 171 0.88 11.62 0.84
CA ILE A 171 0.97 10.88 2.11
C ILE A 171 -0.42 10.78 2.71
N ASP A 172 -0.90 9.56 2.88
CA ASP A 172 -2.15 9.30 3.58
C ASP A 172 -1.94 9.48 5.09
N ASP A 173 -2.71 10.36 5.69
CA ASP A 173 -2.62 10.70 7.11
C ASP A 173 -3.90 10.25 7.84
N TYR A 174 -4.28 8.98 7.62
CA TYR A 174 -5.40 8.35 8.31
C TYR A 174 -4.97 7.76 9.65
N ASP A 175 -5.88 7.82 10.63
CA ASP A 175 -5.59 7.32 11.98
C ASP A 175 -5.64 5.79 12.06
N LEU A 176 -6.57 5.16 11.31
CA LEU A 176 -6.75 3.71 11.28
C LEU A 176 -6.92 3.21 9.85
N CYS A 177 -6.28 2.09 9.54
CA CYS A 177 -6.52 1.26 8.37
C CYS A 177 -7.00 -0.12 8.82
N LEU A 178 -8.18 -0.53 8.37
CA LEU A 178 -8.64 -1.92 8.48
C LEU A 178 -8.41 -2.60 7.13
N HIS A 179 -7.57 -3.62 7.11
CA HIS A 179 -7.34 -4.45 5.93
C HIS A 179 -8.13 -5.75 6.07
N PHE A 180 -9.09 -5.97 5.18
CA PHE A 180 -9.90 -7.16 5.07
C PHE A 180 -9.54 -7.96 3.82
N ALA A 181 -9.55 -9.30 3.92
CA ALA A 181 -9.29 -10.19 2.80
C ALA A 181 -10.10 -11.49 2.89
N CYS A 182 -10.68 -11.93 1.78
CA CYS A 182 -11.34 -13.23 1.65
C CYS A 182 -11.54 -13.63 0.17
N ASP A 183 -12.13 -14.81 -0.07
CA ASP A 183 -12.36 -15.33 -1.43
C ASP A 183 -13.69 -14.87 -2.06
N GLU A 184 -14.50 -14.09 -1.32
CA GLU A 184 -15.80 -13.60 -1.77
C GLU A 184 -15.90 -12.07 -1.68
N GLU A 185 -15.91 -11.39 -2.82
CA GLU A 185 -15.98 -9.92 -2.89
C GLU A 185 -17.22 -9.35 -2.21
N ALA A 186 -18.38 -9.97 -2.43
CA ALA A 186 -19.65 -9.54 -1.83
C ALA A 186 -19.62 -9.56 -0.30
N ARG A 187 -18.86 -10.49 0.31
CA ARG A 187 -18.68 -10.53 1.76
C ARG A 187 -17.95 -9.29 2.28
N LEU A 188 -16.89 -8.86 1.58
CA LEU A 188 -16.16 -7.65 1.96
C LEU A 188 -17.03 -6.40 1.83
N ALA A 189 -17.88 -6.32 0.80
CA ALA A 189 -18.85 -5.22 0.66
C ALA A 189 -19.87 -5.20 1.81
N THR A 190 -20.40 -6.36 2.19
CA THR A 190 -21.36 -6.49 3.30
C THR A 190 -20.71 -6.13 4.65
N VAL A 191 -19.46 -6.54 4.88
CA VAL A 191 -18.69 -6.19 6.09
C VAL A 191 -18.46 -4.68 6.17
N GLU A 192 -18.08 -4.03 5.06
CA GLU A 192 -17.93 -2.57 5.00
C GLU A 192 -19.24 -1.86 5.30
N ALA A 193 -20.34 -2.25 4.66
CA ALA A 193 -21.65 -1.66 4.87
C ALA A 193 -22.09 -1.75 6.35
N ALA A 194 -21.82 -2.88 6.99
CA ALA A 194 -22.13 -3.07 8.41
C ALA A 194 -21.26 -2.20 9.33
N LEU A 195 -19.97 -2.07 9.07
CA LEU A 195 -19.05 -1.28 9.88
C LEU A 195 -19.25 0.22 9.70
N VAL A 196 -19.37 0.66 8.46
CA VAL A 196 -19.39 2.08 8.07
C VAL A 196 -20.80 2.67 8.14
N HIS A 197 -21.78 1.97 7.57
CA HIS A 197 -23.15 2.46 7.42
C HIS A 197 -24.12 1.90 8.47
N GLY A 198 -23.68 0.90 9.25
CA GLY A 198 -24.53 0.26 10.27
C GLY A 198 -25.60 -0.66 9.69
N GLU A 199 -25.41 -1.13 8.46
CA GLU A 199 -26.32 -2.08 7.84
C GLU A 199 -26.29 -3.43 8.57
N PRO A 200 -27.40 -4.15 8.64
CA PRO A 200 -27.44 -5.46 9.26
C PRO A 200 -26.50 -6.46 8.56
N LEU A 201 -25.69 -7.17 9.32
CA LEU A 201 -24.90 -8.30 8.83
C LEU A 201 -25.63 -9.61 9.20
N PRO A 202 -26.16 -10.36 8.23
CA PRO A 202 -26.89 -11.59 8.51
C PRO A 202 -26.08 -12.58 9.33
N GLY A 203 -26.66 -13.06 10.44
CA GLY A 203 -26.03 -14.03 11.35
C GLY A 203 -24.96 -13.43 12.27
N ALA A 204 -24.81 -12.12 12.34
CA ALA A 204 -24.01 -11.46 13.37
C ALA A 204 -24.79 -11.37 14.68
N ASP A 205 -24.09 -11.61 15.80
CA ASP A 205 -24.65 -11.67 17.15
C ASP A 205 -24.26 -10.47 18.03
N GLY A 206 -23.81 -9.37 17.42
CA GLY A 206 -23.35 -8.18 18.15
C GLY A 206 -23.24 -6.93 17.30
N PRO A 207 -22.85 -5.82 17.93
CA PRO A 207 -22.77 -4.52 17.28
C PRO A 207 -21.61 -4.46 16.28
N LEU A 208 -21.83 -3.88 15.11
CA LEU A 208 -20.85 -3.71 14.06
C LEU A 208 -20.57 -2.25 13.72
N ALA A 209 -21.56 -1.35 13.74
CA ALA A 209 -21.36 0.04 13.38
C ALA A 209 -20.31 0.72 14.27
N ILE A 210 -19.27 1.28 13.64
CA ILE A 210 -18.19 2.00 14.31
C ILE A 210 -18.20 3.50 14.03
N SER A 211 -19.19 4.01 13.29
CA SER A 211 -19.31 5.41 12.88
C SER A 211 -19.41 6.40 14.05
N SER A 212 -19.84 5.96 15.24
CA SER A 212 -19.84 6.79 16.45
C SER A 212 -18.43 7.13 16.96
N VAL A 213 -17.42 6.30 16.67
CA VAL A 213 -16.04 6.46 17.17
C VAL A 213 -15.02 6.74 16.06
N LEU A 214 -15.33 6.34 14.83
CA LEU A 214 -14.45 6.43 13.67
C LEU A 214 -15.21 6.99 12.48
N ARG A 215 -14.66 8.00 11.82
CA ARG A 215 -15.21 8.56 10.59
C ARG A 215 -14.50 7.91 9.40
N TRP A 216 -15.28 7.22 8.60
CA TRP A 216 -14.81 6.67 7.31
C TRP A 216 -14.34 7.79 6.38
N GLN A 217 -13.25 7.55 5.66
CA GLN A 217 -12.61 8.50 4.75
C GLN A 217 -12.52 7.96 3.32
N GLU A 218 -12.06 6.73 3.16
CA GLU A 218 -11.78 6.13 1.85
C GLU A 218 -11.87 4.61 1.96
N THR A 219 -12.31 3.98 0.89
CA THR A 219 -12.18 2.53 0.65
C THR A 219 -11.32 2.31 -0.58
N ARG A 220 -10.38 1.38 -0.49
CA ARG A 220 -9.63 0.86 -1.64
C ARG A 220 -9.91 -0.62 -1.78
N THR A 221 -10.14 -1.04 -3.02
CA THR A 221 -10.57 -2.40 -3.33
C THR A 221 -9.59 -3.06 -4.28
N GLY A 222 -9.54 -4.39 -4.26
CA GLY A 222 -8.76 -5.08 -5.24
C GLY A 222 -8.87 -6.59 -5.19
N PHE A 223 -8.09 -7.20 -6.04
CA PHE A 223 -8.15 -8.63 -6.31
C PHE A 223 -6.79 -9.20 -6.69
N VAL A 224 -6.59 -10.48 -6.42
CA VAL A 224 -5.40 -11.23 -6.82
C VAL A 224 -5.77 -12.68 -7.13
N GLY A 225 -5.12 -13.26 -8.12
CA GLY A 225 -5.32 -14.67 -8.50
C GLY A 225 -5.74 -14.86 -9.93
N ALA A 226 -5.59 -16.09 -10.41
CA ALA A 226 -5.81 -16.47 -11.79
C ALA A 226 -7.19 -16.05 -12.28
N GLY A 227 -7.25 -15.47 -13.47
CA GLY A 227 -8.46 -15.04 -14.17
C GLY A 227 -8.98 -13.66 -13.78
N LEU A 228 -8.69 -13.17 -12.59
CA LEU A 228 -9.20 -11.87 -12.12
C LEU A 228 -8.63 -10.69 -12.90
N PRO A 229 -7.30 -10.56 -13.12
CA PRO A 229 -6.75 -9.50 -13.96
C PRO A 229 -7.30 -9.55 -15.40
N ALA A 230 -7.40 -10.74 -15.98
CA ALA A 230 -7.93 -10.91 -17.33
C ALA A 230 -9.41 -10.48 -17.47
N ALA A 231 -10.21 -10.65 -16.40
CA ALA A 231 -11.60 -10.19 -16.37
C ALA A 231 -11.71 -8.65 -16.35
N HIS A 232 -10.69 -7.95 -15.85
CA HIS A 232 -10.68 -6.50 -15.66
C HIS A 232 -9.83 -5.74 -16.71
N GLN A 233 -9.58 -6.30 -17.90
CA GLN A 233 -8.72 -5.69 -18.92
C GLN A 233 -9.31 -4.46 -19.63
N ASN A 234 -10.56 -4.09 -19.39
CA ASN A 234 -11.23 -2.97 -20.07
C ASN A 234 -11.11 -1.65 -19.29
N VAL A 235 -10.06 -1.49 -18.45
CA VAL A 235 -9.79 -0.28 -17.68
C VAL A 235 -8.66 0.53 -18.28
N GLY A 236 -8.55 1.80 -17.91
CA GLY A 236 -7.48 2.68 -18.37
C GLY A 236 -6.09 2.15 -18.00
N GLY A 237 -5.09 2.47 -18.83
CA GLY A 237 -3.70 2.04 -18.66
C GLY A 237 -3.38 0.66 -19.21
N ILE A 238 -4.35 -0.09 -19.72
CA ILE A 238 -4.14 -1.36 -20.42
C ILE A 238 -4.35 -1.13 -21.92
N PRO A 239 -3.40 -1.52 -22.81
CA PRO A 239 -3.59 -1.35 -24.24
C PRO A 239 -4.67 -2.31 -24.78
N PRO A 240 -5.30 -1.97 -25.92
CA PRO A 240 -6.28 -2.84 -26.57
C PRO A 240 -5.66 -4.19 -26.96
N GLY A 241 -6.51 -5.20 -27.22
CA GLY A 241 -6.06 -6.54 -27.66
C GLY A 241 -5.96 -7.56 -26.53
N ARG A 242 -6.39 -7.20 -25.28
CA ARG A 242 -6.43 -8.11 -24.11
C ARG A 242 -5.08 -8.76 -23.80
N PRO A 243 -4.02 -7.98 -23.56
CA PRO A 243 -2.65 -8.49 -23.44
C PRO A 243 -2.37 -9.26 -22.14
N VAL A 244 -3.22 -9.13 -21.12
CA VAL A 244 -3.06 -9.86 -19.86
C VAL A 244 -3.49 -11.31 -20.08
N ALA A 245 -2.59 -12.25 -19.81
CA ALA A 245 -2.87 -13.67 -19.97
C ALA A 245 -4.10 -14.11 -19.15
N GLN A 246 -4.86 -15.07 -19.69
CA GLN A 246 -6.16 -15.46 -19.14
C GLN A 246 -6.11 -15.95 -17.69
N ASP A 247 -5.01 -16.55 -17.30
CA ASP A 247 -4.77 -17.12 -15.97
C ASP A 247 -3.69 -16.38 -15.17
N ALA A 248 -3.23 -15.20 -15.67
CA ALA A 248 -2.28 -14.38 -14.95
C ALA A 248 -2.82 -13.97 -13.56
N PRO A 249 -2.00 -14.08 -12.48
CA PRO A 249 -2.45 -13.72 -11.14
C PRO A 249 -2.42 -12.23 -10.86
N LEU A 250 -1.59 -11.47 -11.59
CA LEU A 250 -1.44 -10.02 -11.49
C LEU A 250 -1.47 -9.38 -12.87
N PHE A 251 -1.82 -8.08 -12.94
CA PHE A 251 -1.88 -7.33 -14.20
C PHE A 251 -0.57 -7.31 -14.99
N MET A 252 0.58 -7.33 -14.32
CA MET A 252 1.88 -7.38 -15.00
C MET A 252 2.23 -8.77 -15.57
N GLY A 253 1.40 -9.79 -15.35
CA GLY A 253 1.57 -11.12 -15.94
C GLY A 253 2.59 -12.01 -15.24
N PHE A 254 2.96 -11.71 -13.97
CA PHE A 254 3.91 -12.51 -13.22
C PHE A 254 3.38 -12.77 -11.81
N LYS A 255 3.82 -13.87 -11.19
CA LYS A 255 3.41 -14.28 -9.86
C LYS A 255 4.20 -13.53 -8.80
N SER A 256 3.51 -13.01 -7.80
CA SER A 256 4.08 -12.48 -6.57
C SER A 256 3.99 -13.48 -5.42
N ASN A 257 4.48 -13.11 -4.24
CA ASN A 257 4.34 -13.89 -3.00
C ASN A 257 4.99 -15.28 -3.01
N LEU A 258 6.10 -15.43 -3.76
CA LEU A 258 6.85 -16.67 -3.75
C LEU A 258 7.51 -16.89 -2.39
N LYS A 259 7.43 -18.12 -1.85
CA LYS A 259 7.94 -18.49 -0.53
C LYS A 259 9.40 -18.05 -0.32
N ARG A 260 10.26 -18.20 -1.34
CA ARG A 260 11.68 -17.80 -1.29
C ARG A 260 11.91 -16.29 -1.15
N ASN A 261 10.90 -15.47 -1.50
CA ASN A 261 10.95 -14.01 -1.52
C ASN A 261 10.04 -13.38 -0.45
N GLN A 262 9.61 -14.15 0.53
CA GLN A 262 8.79 -13.73 1.67
C GLN A 262 9.52 -13.99 2.97
N ALA A 263 9.47 -13.04 3.90
CA ALA A 263 9.85 -13.26 5.28
C ALA A 263 8.90 -14.26 5.95
N THR A 264 9.30 -14.83 7.08
CA THR A 264 8.40 -15.58 7.95
C THR A 264 7.59 -14.63 8.85
N GLU A 265 6.50 -15.10 9.43
CA GLU A 265 5.72 -14.30 10.38
C GLU A 265 6.52 -13.95 11.64
N ASP A 266 7.48 -14.78 12.03
CA ASP A 266 8.40 -14.50 13.14
C ASP A 266 9.40 -13.39 12.79
N ASP A 267 9.94 -13.39 11.56
CA ASP A 267 10.88 -12.36 11.09
C ASP A 267 10.27 -10.96 11.09
N VAL A 268 8.97 -10.84 10.79
CA VAL A 268 8.26 -9.57 10.72
C VAL A 268 7.61 -9.15 12.04
N THR A 269 7.70 -9.97 13.07
CA THR A 269 7.10 -9.68 14.38
C THR A 269 8.00 -8.72 15.18
N VAL A 270 7.39 -7.69 15.78
CA VAL A 270 8.03 -6.80 16.75
C VAL A 270 8.37 -7.59 18.01
N PRO A 271 9.66 -7.68 18.41
CA PRO A 271 10.07 -8.60 19.47
C PRO A 271 9.78 -8.07 20.89
N ASP A 272 9.79 -6.75 21.11
CA ASP A 272 9.73 -6.14 22.43
C ASP A 272 8.95 -4.81 22.42
N GLY A 273 8.88 -4.17 23.61
CA GLY A 273 8.20 -2.89 23.79
C GLY A 273 6.68 -3.00 23.83
N PRO A 274 5.97 -1.86 23.80
CA PRO A 274 4.50 -1.81 23.97
C PRO A 274 3.70 -2.50 22.88
N PHE A 275 4.34 -2.80 21.75
CA PHE A 275 3.73 -3.48 20.60
C PHE A 275 4.34 -4.85 20.32
N ALA A 276 5.02 -5.45 21.32
CA ALA A 276 5.56 -6.81 21.20
C ALA A 276 4.49 -7.81 20.73
N GLY A 277 4.83 -8.67 19.77
CA GLY A 277 3.87 -9.58 19.11
C GLY A 277 3.03 -8.92 18.00
N GLY A 278 3.17 -7.62 17.79
CA GLY A 278 2.62 -6.89 16.64
C GLY A 278 3.56 -6.91 15.43
N THR A 279 3.27 -6.07 14.44
CA THR A 279 4.10 -5.84 13.25
C THR A 279 3.88 -4.42 12.73
N THR A 280 4.73 -3.92 11.85
CA THR A 280 4.43 -2.71 11.08
C THR A 280 3.86 -3.06 9.72
N MET A 281 3.11 -2.14 9.12
CA MET A 281 2.52 -2.32 7.79
C MET A 281 2.79 -1.08 6.96
N GLN A 282 3.20 -1.29 5.72
CA GLN A 282 3.29 -0.25 4.72
C GLN A 282 2.22 -0.46 3.67
N VAL A 283 1.56 0.61 3.24
CA VAL A 283 0.55 0.61 2.18
C VAL A 283 0.95 1.64 1.13
N SER A 284 1.05 1.21 -0.13
CA SER A 284 1.19 2.11 -1.27
C SER A 284 0.11 1.83 -2.31
N TYR A 285 -0.52 2.89 -2.82
CA TYR A 285 -1.34 2.81 -4.02
C TYR A 285 -0.49 3.20 -5.23
N MET A 286 -0.40 2.31 -6.21
CA MET A 286 0.40 2.49 -7.41
C MET A 286 -0.50 2.40 -8.65
N ARG A 287 -0.29 3.31 -9.60
CA ARG A 287 -0.78 3.16 -10.97
C ARG A 287 0.24 2.36 -11.77
N LEU A 288 -0.24 1.42 -12.58
CA LEU A 288 0.59 0.62 -13.47
C LEU A 288 0.54 1.20 -14.90
N ARG A 289 1.69 1.30 -15.55
CA ARG A 289 1.82 1.69 -16.96
C ARG A 289 1.82 0.46 -17.85
N LEU A 290 0.68 -0.21 -17.94
CA LEU A 290 0.54 -1.43 -18.73
C LEU A 290 0.48 -1.15 -20.23
N ASP A 291 0.11 0.06 -20.64
CA ASP A 291 0.25 0.57 -21.99
C ASP A 291 1.69 0.47 -22.50
N SER A 292 2.65 0.90 -21.69
CA SER A 292 4.08 0.76 -21.99
C SER A 292 4.59 -0.65 -21.77
N TRP A 293 4.14 -1.31 -20.70
CA TRP A 293 4.56 -2.68 -20.35
C TRP A 293 4.23 -3.71 -21.44
N TYR A 294 3.00 -3.68 -21.93
CA TYR A 294 2.54 -4.61 -22.98
C TYR A 294 2.67 -4.05 -24.40
N GLY A 295 2.54 -2.73 -24.57
CA GLY A 295 2.57 -2.10 -25.88
C GLY A 295 3.97 -1.82 -26.43
N GLN A 296 4.98 -1.67 -25.55
CA GLN A 296 6.35 -1.32 -25.96
C GLN A 296 7.36 -2.44 -25.73
N LEU A 297 7.08 -3.39 -24.81
CA LEU A 297 8.00 -4.46 -24.48
C LEU A 297 7.54 -5.80 -25.08
N THR A 298 8.47 -6.50 -25.71
CA THR A 298 8.32 -7.92 -26.03
C THR A 298 8.21 -8.76 -24.77
N GLU A 299 7.75 -9.99 -24.86
CA GLU A 299 7.72 -10.91 -23.72
C GLU A 299 9.11 -11.13 -23.11
N ALA A 300 10.14 -11.31 -23.95
CA ALA A 300 11.50 -11.47 -23.48
C ALA A 300 12.01 -10.25 -22.70
N GLN A 301 11.65 -9.05 -23.14
CA GLN A 301 11.99 -7.82 -22.40
C GLN A 301 11.23 -7.72 -21.07
N ARG A 302 9.94 -8.09 -21.03
CA ARG A 302 9.20 -8.15 -19.76
C ARG A 302 9.79 -9.15 -18.77
N VAL A 303 10.21 -10.33 -19.27
CA VAL A 303 10.91 -11.33 -18.46
C VAL A 303 12.22 -10.79 -17.93
N ALA A 304 13.02 -10.12 -18.77
CA ALA A 304 14.28 -9.51 -18.37
C ALA A 304 14.09 -8.43 -17.29
N GLN A 305 13.08 -7.56 -17.45
CA GLN A 305 12.77 -6.51 -16.47
C GLN A 305 12.19 -7.07 -15.15
N MET A 306 11.44 -8.17 -15.21
CA MET A 306 10.89 -8.78 -14.00
C MET A 306 11.93 -9.62 -13.27
N TYR A 307 12.68 -10.45 -13.98
CA TYR A 307 13.61 -11.43 -13.39
C TYR A 307 15.07 -11.08 -13.63
N ALA A 308 15.59 -11.37 -14.80
CA ALA A 308 16.96 -11.11 -15.21
C ALA A 308 17.09 -11.19 -16.73
N PRO A 309 18.01 -10.46 -17.38
CA PRO A 309 18.20 -10.49 -18.83
C PRO A 309 18.68 -11.85 -19.37
N GLN A 310 19.25 -12.70 -18.52
CA GLN A 310 19.65 -14.06 -18.86
C GLN A 310 18.49 -15.06 -18.87
N VAL A 311 17.33 -14.68 -18.29
CA VAL A 311 16.14 -15.53 -18.24
C VAL A 311 15.35 -15.39 -19.54
N THR A 312 15.03 -16.50 -20.15
CA THR A 312 14.20 -16.57 -21.36
C THR A 312 12.72 -16.82 -21.01
N PRO A 313 11.75 -16.44 -21.87
CA PRO A 313 10.34 -16.77 -21.64
C PRO A 313 10.09 -18.28 -21.44
N LYS A 314 10.86 -19.16 -22.08
CA LYS A 314 10.73 -20.61 -21.94
C LYS A 314 11.06 -21.13 -20.53
N GLN A 315 11.83 -20.37 -19.76
CA GLN A 315 12.20 -20.70 -18.37
C GLN A 315 11.15 -20.18 -17.37
N VAL A 316 10.17 -19.40 -17.83
CA VAL A 316 9.04 -18.95 -17.01
C VAL A 316 7.93 -19.97 -17.11
N SER A 317 7.55 -20.57 -16.00
CA SER A 317 6.46 -21.53 -15.90
C SER A 317 5.52 -21.10 -14.79
N HIS A 318 4.21 -21.21 -15.03
CA HIS A 318 3.20 -20.77 -14.07
C HIS A 318 3.45 -19.35 -13.54
N PHE A 319 3.88 -18.42 -14.45
CA PHE A 319 4.17 -16.99 -14.16
C PHE A 319 5.35 -16.74 -13.23
N THR A 320 6.25 -17.71 -13.03
CA THR A 320 7.45 -17.58 -12.20
C THR A 320 8.63 -18.39 -12.78
N THR A 321 9.81 -18.15 -12.22
CA THR A 321 11.04 -18.91 -12.52
C THR A 321 11.97 -18.89 -11.30
N ASP A 322 12.84 -19.88 -11.18
CA ASP A 322 13.92 -19.93 -10.20
C ASP A 322 15.27 -19.46 -10.77
N ALA A 323 15.33 -19.18 -12.08
CA ALA A 323 16.57 -18.82 -12.75
C ALA A 323 17.23 -17.54 -12.23
N GLU A 324 16.45 -16.58 -11.70
CA GLU A 324 16.97 -15.34 -11.09
C GLU A 324 17.63 -15.52 -9.72
N SER A 325 17.54 -16.73 -9.13
CA SER A 325 18.08 -16.99 -7.79
C SER A 325 19.61 -17.11 -7.76
N ASP A 326 20.27 -17.21 -8.91
CA ASP A 326 21.73 -17.25 -9.00
C ASP A 326 22.32 -15.85 -8.75
N PRO A 327 23.08 -15.64 -7.66
CA PRO A 327 23.70 -14.36 -7.34
C PRO A 327 24.74 -13.90 -8.38
N ASN A 328 25.31 -14.81 -9.17
CA ASN A 328 26.28 -14.49 -10.21
C ASN A 328 25.63 -13.79 -11.40
N LEU A 329 24.34 -14.00 -11.62
CA LEU A 329 23.60 -13.37 -12.72
C LEU A 329 23.56 -11.83 -12.61
N LEU A 330 23.63 -11.26 -11.42
CA LEU A 330 23.56 -9.80 -11.24
C LEU A 330 24.76 -9.08 -11.85
N GLY A 331 25.99 -9.58 -11.63
CA GLY A 331 27.19 -8.99 -12.19
C GLY A 331 27.18 -9.00 -13.73
N GLU A 332 26.77 -10.10 -14.32
CA GLU A 332 26.63 -10.22 -15.77
C GLU A 332 25.47 -9.33 -16.30
N ALA A 333 24.36 -9.26 -15.60
CA ALA A 333 23.24 -8.39 -15.95
C ALA A 333 23.66 -6.92 -16.06
N ILE A 334 24.47 -6.44 -15.11
CA ILE A 334 25.01 -5.09 -15.08
C ILE A 334 26.03 -4.89 -16.20
N ASN A 335 27.07 -5.74 -16.26
CA ASN A 335 28.26 -5.46 -17.06
C ASN A 335 28.11 -5.85 -18.53
N ARG A 336 27.34 -6.90 -18.84
CA ARG A 336 27.18 -7.41 -20.21
C ARG A 336 25.87 -6.94 -20.86
N TYR A 337 24.77 -6.97 -20.10
CA TYR A 337 23.45 -6.68 -20.65
C TYR A 337 23.00 -5.23 -20.41
N GLY A 338 23.53 -4.56 -19.39
CA GLY A 338 23.09 -3.21 -19.03
C GLY A 338 21.61 -3.14 -18.62
N VAL A 339 21.06 -4.24 -18.14
CA VAL A 339 19.66 -4.38 -17.67
C VAL A 339 19.66 -5.19 -16.40
N ILE A 340 18.91 -4.79 -15.40
CA ILE A 340 18.71 -5.56 -14.18
C ILE A 340 17.23 -5.81 -13.94
N GLY A 341 16.88 -6.99 -13.43
CA GLY A 341 15.51 -7.36 -13.12
C GLY A 341 15.04 -6.90 -11.74
N HIS A 342 13.74 -6.72 -11.61
CA HIS A 342 13.09 -6.40 -10.32
C HIS A 342 13.42 -7.43 -9.23
N SER A 343 13.36 -8.72 -9.58
CA SER A 343 13.68 -9.80 -8.63
C SER A 343 15.13 -9.77 -8.18
N GLN A 344 16.08 -9.46 -9.10
CA GLN A 344 17.49 -9.34 -8.74
C GLN A 344 17.76 -8.23 -7.74
N THR A 345 17.10 -7.08 -7.89
CA THR A 345 17.29 -5.92 -7.00
C THR A 345 16.62 -6.12 -5.66
N SER A 346 15.35 -6.53 -5.66
CA SER A 346 14.57 -6.71 -4.42
C SER A 346 15.09 -7.86 -3.55
N ALA A 347 15.64 -8.92 -4.16
CA ALA A 347 16.22 -10.05 -3.43
C ALA A 347 17.46 -9.70 -2.60
N ARG A 348 18.07 -8.53 -2.79
CA ARG A 348 19.23 -8.07 -2.00
C ARG A 348 18.86 -7.57 -0.61
N ALA A 349 17.60 -7.20 -0.40
CA ALA A 349 17.10 -6.76 0.90
C ALA A 349 16.84 -7.97 1.80
N ARG A 350 17.89 -8.43 2.48
CA ARG A 350 17.86 -9.60 3.37
C ARG A 350 18.56 -9.32 4.69
N ARG A 351 18.09 -10.00 5.73
CA ARG A 351 18.74 -10.05 7.05
C ARG A 351 19.07 -11.51 7.33
N HIS A 352 20.35 -11.83 7.54
CA HIS A 352 20.81 -13.21 7.74
C HIS A 352 20.31 -14.18 6.66
N GLY A 353 20.28 -13.75 5.41
CA GLY A 353 19.79 -14.54 4.29
C GLY A 353 18.27 -14.60 4.13
N GLN A 354 17.48 -14.08 5.08
CA GLN A 354 16.02 -14.06 5.03
C GLN A 354 15.48 -12.74 4.44
N PRO A 355 14.43 -12.77 3.63
CA PRO A 355 13.73 -11.56 3.19
C PRO A 355 13.22 -10.75 4.39
N LEU A 356 13.03 -9.44 4.20
CA LEU A 356 12.66 -8.51 5.27
C LEU A 356 11.15 -8.32 5.44
N ILE A 357 10.35 -8.61 4.40
CA ILE A 357 8.93 -8.27 4.36
C ILE A 357 8.08 -9.46 3.93
N ILE A 358 6.83 -9.49 4.36
CA ILE A 358 5.75 -10.30 3.78
C ILE A 358 4.89 -9.37 2.93
N ARG A 359 4.74 -9.69 1.65
CA ARG A 359 3.89 -8.92 0.73
C ARG A 359 2.49 -9.49 0.69
N ARG A 360 1.49 -8.59 0.62
CA ARG A 360 0.07 -8.87 0.45
C ARG A 360 -0.48 -7.92 -0.60
N ASP A 361 0.22 -7.83 -1.72
CA ASP A 361 -0.11 -6.97 -2.83
C ASP A 361 -1.26 -7.55 -3.66
N PHE A 362 -2.13 -6.68 -4.15
CA PHE A 362 -3.28 -7.03 -4.98
C PHE A 362 -3.54 -5.97 -6.04
N ASN A 363 -4.05 -6.40 -7.20
CA ASN A 363 -4.44 -5.50 -8.28
C ASN A 363 -5.62 -4.64 -7.86
N THR A 364 -5.76 -3.48 -8.48
CA THR A 364 -6.93 -2.62 -8.33
C THR A 364 -7.32 -1.98 -9.66
N VAL A 365 -8.59 -1.63 -9.75
CA VAL A 365 -9.16 -0.78 -10.81
C VAL A 365 -9.76 0.50 -10.23
N ASP A 366 -9.38 0.84 -9.02
CA ASP A 366 -9.81 2.07 -8.36
C ASP A 366 -9.49 3.29 -9.22
N GLY A 367 -10.43 4.22 -9.34
CA GLY A 367 -10.30 5.37 -10.22
C GLY A 367 -10.35 5.05 -11.72
N GLY A 368 -10.79 3.85 -12.12
CA GLY A 368 -10.93 3.43 -13.52
C GLY A 368 -9.60 3.19 -14.24
N GLN A 369 -8.52 2.97 -13.50
CA GLN A 369 -7.16 2.75 -14.01
C GLN A 369 -6.57 1.46 -13.44
N ALA A 370 -5.81 0.74 -14.26
CA ALA A 370 -5.06 -0.41 -13.76
C ALA A 370 -4.01 0.03 -12.73
N GLY A 371 -4.06 -0.59 -11.57
CA GLY A 371 -3.21 -0.27 -10.45
C GLY A 371 -2.87 -1.47 -9.58
N LEU A 372 -2.12 -1.20 -8.53
CA LEU A 372 -1.73 -2.15 -7.50
C LEU A 372 -1.81 -1.46 -6.14
N HIS A 373 -2.43 -2.10 -5.17
CA HIS A 373 -2.22 -1.80 -3.77
C HIS A 373 -1.11 -2.71 -3.26
N PHE A 374 0.05 -2.13 -3.04
CA PHE A 374 1.16 -2.83 -2.40
C PHE A 374 0.96 -2.73 -0.89
N VAL A 375 0.73 -3.86 -0.25
CA VAL A 375 0.66 -3.99 1.20
C VAL A 375 1.79 -4.90 1.64
N SER A 376 2.61 -4.45 2.58
CA SER A 376 3.62 -5.29 3.20
C SER A 376 3.57 -5.20 4.71
N VAL A 377 3.90 -6.31 5.38
CA VAL A 377 4.15 -6.33 6.82
C VAL A 377 5.61 -6.66 7.06
N GLN A 378 6.20 -5.98 8.03
CA GLN A 378 7.62 -6.05 8.36
C GLN A 378 7.85 -5.69 9.83
N ARG A 379 8.98 -6.11 10.40
CA ARG A 379 9.31 -5.83 11.79
C ARG A 379 9.37 -4.33 12.09
N THR A 380 9.99 -3.57 11.17
CA THR A 380 10.10 -2.12 11.24
C THR A 380 9.82 -1.50 9.88
N ILE A 381 9.39 -0.25 9.84
CA ILE A 381 9.23 0.47 8.56
C ILE A 381 10.56 0.59 7.81
N GLU A 382 11.70 0.59 8.52
CA GLU A 382 13.03 0.62 7.90
C GLU A 382 13.31 -0.65 7.06
N ASP A 383 12.73 -1.79 7.41
CA ASP A 383 12.83 -3.02 6.61
C ASP A 383 12.15 -2.86 5.23
N PHE A 384 11.01 -2.17 5.20
CA PHE A 384 10.37 -1.79 3.93
C PHE A 384 11.22 -0.78 3.16
N ILE A 385 11.72 0.27 3.83
CA ILE A 385 12.57 1.30 3.22
C ILE A 385 13.82 0.63 2.59
N THR A 386 14.46 -0.28 3.31
CA THR A 386 15.61 -1.04 2.82
C THR A 386 15.26 -1.84 1.57
N THR A 387 14.11 -2.52 1.57
CA THR A 387 13.64 -3.29 0.40
C THR A 387 13.35 -2.38 -0.80
N ARG A 388 12.70 -1.23 -0.59
CA ARG A 388 12.41 -0.27 -1.66
C ARG A 388 13.69 0.39 -2.19
N ASN A 389 14.64 0.75 -1.32
CA ASN A 389 15.92 1.34 -1.72
C ASN A 389 16.78 0.35 -2.52
N ALA A 390 16.70 -0.96 -2.23
CA ALA A 390 17.36 -1.97 -3.06
C ALA A 390 16.89 -1.92 -4.52
N MET A 391 15.62 -1.59 -4.77
CA MET A 391 15.07 -1.43 -6.12
C MET A 391 15.59 -0.17 -6.84
N ASN A 392 16.13 0.81 -6.13
CA ASN A 392 16.78 1.97 -6.76
C ASN A 392 18.08 1.57 -7.46
N ALA A 393 18.70 0.46 -7.04
CA ALA A 393 19.89 -0.14 -7.67
C ALA A 393 21.07 0.84 -7.88
N THR A 394 21.27 1.78 -6.97
CA THR A 394 22.28 2.86 -7.08
C THR A 394 23.69 2.33 -7.40
N SER A 395 24.06 1.18 -6.80
CA SER A 395 25.38 0.59 -7.08
C SER A 395 25.53 0.06 -8.52
N ALA A 396 24.44 -0.38 -9.15
CA ALA A 396 24.44 -0.83 -10.53
C ALA A 396 24.50 0.36 -11.49
N GLN A 397 23.83 1.46 -11.18
CA GLN A 397 23.89 2.70 -11.95
C GLN A 397 25.31 3.28 -11.99
N LEU A 398 26.05 3.20 -10.88
CA LEU A 398 27.45 3.62 -10.83
C LEU A 398 28.39 2.75 -11.68
N GLN A 399 28.02 1.48 -11.90
CA GLN A 399 28.84 0.53 -12.69
C GLN A 399 28.50 0.59 -14.18
N ASN A 400 27.25 0.88 -14.54
CA ASN A 400 26.81 0.91 -15.93
C ASN A 400 25.81 2.05 -16.16
N PRO A 401 26.19 3.11 -16.92
CA PRO A 401 25.33 4.27 -17.17
C PRO A 401 24.09 3.97 -18.03
N ALA A 402 23.99 2.79 -18.65
CA ALA A 402 22.76 2.36 -19.32
C ALA A 402 21.62 2.05 -18.33
N ILE A 403 21.95 1.85 -17.06
CA ILE A 403 21.01 1.62 -15.97
C ILE A 403 20.79 2.94 -15.25
N THR A 404 19.54 3.39 -15.14
CA THR A 404 19.17 4.59 -14.38
C THR A 404 18.11 4.23 -13.34
N ASP A 405 17.57 5.21 -12.64
CA ASP A 405 16.49 4.99 -11.66
C ASP A 405 15.27 4.28 -12.27
N THR A 406 14.97 4.54 -13.54
CA THR A 406 13.78 4.01 -14.22
C THR A 406 14.09 3.28 -15.53
N VAL A 407 15.25 3.49 -16.15
CA VAL A 407 15.60 2.82 -17.42
C VAL A 407 16.45 1.61 -17.13
N ASN A 408 16.12 0.47 -17.73
CA ASN A 408 16.80 -0.81 -17.56
C ASN A 408 16.92 -1.27 -16.09
N ASN A 409 16.03 -0.81 -15.23
CA ASN A 409 16.03 -1.03 -13.80
C ASN A 409 14.69 -1.63 -13.33
N GLY A 410 14.54 -2.91 -13.53
CA GLY A 410 13.37 -3.66 -13.12
C GLY A 410 12.07 -3.04 -13.64
N ILE A 411 11.10 -2.95 -12.76
CA ILE A 411 9.76 -2.42 -13.08
C ILE A 411 9.59 -0.94 -12.73
N ASN A 412 10.64 -0.23 -12.34
CA ASN A 412 10.55 1.15 -11.86
C ASN A 412 9.93 2.13 -12.88
N ALA A 413 10.11 1.90 -14.19
CA ALA A 413 9.47 2.70 -15.24
C ALA A 413 7.96 2.48 -15.37
N PHE A 414 7.46 1.39 -14.81
CA PHE A 414 6.09 0.90 -15.03
C PHE A 414 5.18 1.01 -13.81
N ILE A 415 5.72 1.48 -12.67
CA ILE A 415 4.99 1.70 -11.43
C ILE A 415 5.07 3.17 -11.00
N PHE A 416 3.92 3.77 -10.67
CA PHE A 416 3.84 5.12 -10.13
C PHE A 416 3.19 5.09 -8.77
N VAL A 417 3.94 5.43 -7.73
CA VAL A 417 3.41 5.51 -6.36
C VAL A 417 2.59 6.80 -6.24
N LEU A 418 1.27 6.66 -6.16
CA LEU A 418 0.32 7.75 -6.04
C LEU A 418 0.09 8.16 -4.58
N LYS A 419 -0.02 7.15 -3.70
CA LYS A 419 -0.25 7.36 -2.25
C LYS A 419 0.62 6.40 -1.44
N ARG A 420 0.97 6.82 -0.22
CA ARG A 420 1.77 6.00 0.71
C ARG A 420 1.41 6.27 2.16
N ALA A 421 1.35 5.20 2.97
CA ALA A 421 1.10 5.28 4.40
C ALA A 421 1.88 4.20 5.17
N ASN A 422 2.14 4.47 6.45
CA ASN A 422 2.70 3.52 7.40
C ASN A 422 1.75 3.32 8.56
N TYR A 423 1.66 2.08 9.07
CA TYR A 423 0.82 1.70 10.20
C TYR A 423 1.58 0.78 11.15
N ILE A 424 1.28 0.87 12.44
CA ILE A 424 1.61 -0.17 13.42
C ILE A 424 0.38 -1.08 13.58
N LEU A 425 0.58 -2.39 13.51
CA LEU A 425 -0.43 -3.41 13.79
C LEU A 425 -0.14 -4.00 15.17
N PRO A 426 -0.84 -3.57 16.23
CA PRO A 426 -0.65 -4.12 17.56
C PRO A 426 -1.05 -5.61 17.58
N PRO A 427 -0.58 -6.39 18.56
CA PRO A 427 -1.15 -7.72 18.77
C PRO A 427 -2.64 -7.63 19.11
N ARG A 428 -3.41 -8.68 18.81
CA ARG A 428 -4.88 -8.74 18.93
C ARG A 428 -5.43 -8.22 20.26
N PRO A 429 -4.85 -8.54 21.44
CA PRO A 429 -5.39 -8.07 22.72
C PRO A 429 -5.39 -6.55 22.91
N ILE A 430 -4.59 -5.81 22.15
CA ILE A 430 -4.46 -4.35 22.27
C ILE A 430 -4.71 -3.63 20.93
N ARG A 431 -5.32 -4.27 19.95
CA ARG A 431 -5.52 -3.75 18.58
C ARG A 431 -6.48 -2.56 18.48
N SER A 432 -7.41 -2.44 19.44
CA SER A 432 -8.43 -1.40 19.42
C SER A 432 -7.99 -0.22 20.27
N PHE A 433 -7.69 0.93 19.65
CA PHE A 433 -7.20 2.16 20.26
C PHE A 433 -6.02 1.91 21.22
N PRO A 434 -4.86 1.47 20.70
CA PRO A 434 -3.69 1.16 21.54
C PRO A 434 -3.22 2.38 22.34
N LEU A 435 -2.62 2.13 23.49
CA LEU A 435 -2.14 3.14 24.45
C LEU A 435 -3.21 3.98 25.15
N LEU A 436 -4.49 3.77 24.89
CA LEU A 436 -5.51 4.33 25.77
C LEU A 436 -5.48 3.62 27.13
N PRO A 437 -5.67 4.37 28.25
CA PRO A 437 -5.88 3.75 29.54
C PRO A 437 -7.05 2.78 29.49
N ARG A 438 -6.84 1.53 29.85
CA ARG A 438 -7.93 0.57 29.96
C ARG A 438 -8.71 0.90 31.22
N GLY A 439 -10.01 1.12 31.09
CA GLY A 439 -10.87 1.25 32.28
C GLY A 439 -10.75 0.01 33.14
N ALA A 440 -10.85 0.16 34.47
CA ALA A 440 -10.67 -0.85 35.50
C ALA A 440 -11.64 -2.03 35.47
N GLY A 441 -12.19 -2.41 34.30
CA GLY A 441 -13.21 -3.45 34.13
C GLY A 441 -12.85 -4.62 33.20
N GLY A 442 -11.58 -4.77 32.77
CA GLY A 442 -11.18 -5.81 31.83
C GLY A 442 -10.11 -6.75 32.43
N THR A 443 -10.50 -7.64 33.29
CA THR A 443 -9.69 -8.83 33.63
C THR A 443 -9.84 -9.85 32.50
N THR A 444 -8.71 -10.31 31.99
CA THR A 444 -8.31 -11.41 31.10
C THR A 444 -9.38 -12.31 30.49
#